data_52dc3f8eb395aec3202ce769cee18e7d
#
_entry.id   52dc3f8eb395aec3202ce769cee18e7d
#
_cell.length_a   1.000
_cell.length_b   1.000
_cell.length_c   1.000
_cell.angle_alpha   90.00
_cell.angle_beta   90.00
_cell.angle_gamma   90.00
#
_symmetry.space_group_name_H-M   'P 1'
#
loop_
_entity.id
_entity.type
_entity.pdbx_description
1 polymer ?
#
loop_
_entity_poly.entity_id
_entity_poly.type
_entity_poly.pdbx_seq_one_letter_code
_entity_poly.pdbx_strand_id
1 'polypeptide(L)'
;ARAETVATKPSFKNAFQRHRCLIVADGFYEWQKTGDHKKKPWFIHLRSGAPCGFAGVFDTWVSPGGKEIRSCGIITTRANELVSPIHERMPVIISRPAAAGWLDKGVQDRDQLLALLRPYPAEEMACRIRYPAPLPKAAYMFDNNRNTSAESTEE
;
A
#
# COMPACT_ATOMS: atom_id res chain seq x y z
N ALA A 1 2.30 3.28 -5.01
CA ALA A 1 1.90 4.49 -5.77
C ALA A 1 1.51 5.61 -4.81
N ARG A 2 1.57 6.87 -5.23
CA ARG A 2 1.16 8.02 -4.41
C ARG A 2 -0.18 8.56 -4.90
N ALA A 3 -1.13 8.82 -4.00
CA ALA A 3 -2.45 9.36 -4.33
C ALA A 3 -2.37 10.63 -5.19
N GLU A 4 -1.41 11.51 -4.89
CA GLU A 4 -1.21 12.80 -5.54
C GLU A 4 -0.82 12.68 -7.02
N THR A 5 -0.22 11.55 -7.43
CA THR A 5 0.33 11.38 -8.78
C THR A 5 -0.15 10.11 -9.51
N VAL A 6 -0.91 9.25 -8.85
CA VAL A 6 -1.34 7.95 -9.41
C VAL A 6 -2.14 8.11 -10.71
N ALA A 7 -2.94 9.16 -10.82
CA ALA A 7 -3.78 9.42 -11.99
C ALA A 7 -3.02 10.05 -13.18
N THR A 8 -1.79 10.53 -12.97
CA THR A 8 -1.02 11.24 -14.01
C THR A 8 0.28 10.54 -14.38
N LYS A 9 0.88 9.81 -13.43
CA LYS A 9 2.16 9.15 -13.66
C LYS A 9 2.01 8.02 -14.67
N PRO A 10 2.80 7.98 -15.76
CA PRO A 10 2.66 6.98 -16.85
C PRO A 10 2.57 5.54 -16.34
N SER A 11 3.40 5.17 -15.35
CA SER A 11 3.44 3.82 -14.77
C SER A 11 2.16 3.39 -14.05
N PHE A 12 1.26 4.31 -13.70
CA PHE A 12 0.07 4.00 -12.89
C PHE A 12 -1.24 4.48 -13.51
N LYS A 13 -1.20 5.45 -14.43
CA LYS A 13 -2.38 6.09 -15.02
C LYS A 13 -3.39 5.09 -15.57
N ASN A 14 -2.92 4.13 -16.36
CA ASN A 14 -3.80 3.11 -16.96
C ASN A 14 -4.37 2.17 -15.89
N ALA A 15 -3.51 1.69 -14.99
CA ALA A 15 -3.95 0.82 -13.90
C ALA A 15 -4.93 1.51 -12.95
N PHE A 16 -4.73 2.81 -12.67
CA PHE A 16 -5.66 3.61 -11.87
C PHE A 16 -7.05 3.72 -12.52
N GLN A 17 -7.13 3.82 -13.83
CA GLN A 17 -8.40 3.90 -14.53
C GLN A 17 -9.11 2.54 -14.65
N ARG A 18 -8.37 1.44 -14.85
CA ARG A 18 -8.92 0.17 -15.31
C ARG A 18 -8.69 -1.02 -14.39
N HIS A 19 -7.64 -0.99 -13.59
CA HIS A 19 -7.15 -2.14 -12.81
C HIS A 19 -7.00 -1.78 -11.33
N ARG A 20 -8.11 -1.29 -10.75
CA ARG A 20 -8.19 -1.02 -9.31
C ARG A 20 -8.51 -2.29 -8.55
N CYS A 21 -7.96 -2.41 -7.34
CA CYS A 21 -8.19 -3.52 -6.44
C CYS A 21 -8.22 -3.05 -4.98
N LEU A 22 -8.63 -3.94 -4.09
CA LEU A 22 -8.45 -3.80 -2.65
C LEU A 22 -7.46 -4.86 -2.18
N ILE A 23 -6.48 -4.44 -1.38
CA ILE A 23 -5.58 -5.34 -0.69
C ILE A 23 -6.06 -5.43 0.75
N VAL A 24 -6.64 -6.59 1.10
CA VAL A 24 -7.26 -6.81 2.42
C VAL A 24 -6.18 -7.17 3.42
N ALA A 25 -6.20 -6.52 4.59
CA ALA A 25 -5.28 -6.77 5.68
C ALA A 25 -5.91 -6.43 7.04
N ASP A 26 -5.38 -7.01 8.12
CA ASP A 26 -5.78 -6.67 9.49
C ASP A 26 -5.20 -5.32 9.95
N GLY A 27 -4.21 -4.80 9.24
CA GLY A 27 -3.51 -3.56 9.50
C GLY A 27 -2.18 -3.50 8.77
N PHE A 28 -1.34 -2.55 9.13
CA PHE A 28 -0.01 -2.39 8.55
C PHE A 28 1.02 -2.02 9.61
N TYR A 29 2.29 -2.26 9.29
CA TYR A 29 3.42 -1.89 10.13
C TYR A 29 4.10 -0.65 9.58
N GLU A 30 4.50 0.22 10.50
CA GLU A 30 5.39 1.35 10.22
C GLU A 30 6.47 1.43 11.29
N TRP A 31 7.64 1.94 10.90
CA TRP A 31 8.80 2.03 11.77
C TRP A 31 9.12 3.49 12.09
N GLN A 32 8.80 3.87 13.31
CA GLN A 32 9.17 5.19 13.83
C GLN A 32 10.69 5.27 14.01
N LYS A 33 11.31 6.30 13.43
CA LYS A 33 12.71 6.61 13.67
C LYS A 33 12.86 7.25 15.05
N THR A 34 13.73 6.70 15.89
CA THR A 34 14.11 7.28 17.18
C THR A 34 15.50 7.89 17.06
N GLY A 35 15.83 8.88 17.95
CA GLY A 35 17.08 9.64 17.86
C GLY A 35 18.37 8.82 18.03
N ASP A 36 18.27 7.57 18.49
CA ASP A 36 19.36 6.61 18.69
C ASP A 36 19.57 5.65 17.49
N HIS A 37 19.11 6.02 16.30
CA HIS A 37 19.13 5.20 15.09
C HIS A 37 18.33 3.89 15.16
N LYS A 38 17.64 3.63 16.26
CA LYS A 38 16.73 2.48 16.38
C LYS A 38 15.41 2.78 15.71
N LYS A 39 14.76 1.72 15.28
CA LYS A 39 13.42 1.78 14.70
C LYS A 39 12.45 1.09 15.64
N LYS A 40 11.38 1.80 15.99
CA LYS A 40 10.31 1.28 16.83
C LYS A 40 9.15 0.82 15.94
N PRO A 41 8.81 -0.49 15.91
CA PRO A 41 7.73 -1.01 15.07
C PRO A 41 6.37 -0.70 15.69
N TRP A 42 5.50 -0.12 14.89
CA TRP A 42 4.10 0.14 15.23
C TRP A 42 3.19 -0.70 14.34
N PHE A 43 2.25 -1.39 14.95
CA PHE A 43 1.13 -2.02 14.24
C PHE A 43 -0.07 -1.07 14.28
N ILE A 44 -0.55 -0.69 13.11
CA ILE A 44 -1.62 0.28 12.90
C ILE A 44 -2.80 -0.46 12.28
N HIS A 45 -3.99 -0.33 12.87
CA HIS A 45 -5.18 -1.09 12.49
C HIS A 45 -6.46 -0.28 12.72
N LEU A 46 -7.60 -0.77 12.22
CA LEU A 46 -8.89 -0.18 12.55
C LEU A 46 -9.21 -0.45 14.03
N ARG A 47 -9.76 0.55 14.71
CA ARG A 47 -10.16 0.45 16.13
C ARG A 47 -11.19 -0.65 16.36
N SER A 48 -12.05 -0.91 15.37
CA SER A 48 -13.03 -2.00 15.40
C SER A 48 -12.43 -3.39 15.41
N GLY A 49 -11.14 -3.54 15.05
CA GLY A 49 -10.51 -4.83 14.84
C GLY A 49 -10.91 -5.53 13.55
N ALA A 50 -11.77 -4.91 12.74
CA ALA A 50 -12.17 -5.47 11.45
C ALA A 50 -11.02 -5.34 10.42
N PRO A 51 -10.94 -6.24 9.42
CA PRO A 51 -10.03 -6.08 8.30
C PRO A 51 -10.31 -4.79 7.53
N CYS A 52 -9.26 -4.15 7.02
CA CYS A 52 -9.33 -2.98 6.15
C CYS A 52 -8.94 -3.34 4.72
N GLY A 53 -9.46 -2.56 3.76
CA GLY A 53 -9.10 -2.67 2.35
C GLY A 53 -8.21 -1.50 1.94
N PHE A 54 -6.95 -1.75 1.60
CA PHE A 54 -6.09 -0.71 1.05
C PHE A 54 -6.39 -0.51 -0.43
N ALA A 55 -6.53 0.74 -0.86
CA ALA A 55 -6.61 1.06 -2.27
C ALA A 55 -5.36 0.58 -3.00
N GLY A 56 -5.55 -0.20 -4.03
CA GLY A 56 -4.48 -0.73 -4.85
C GLY A 56 -4.77 -0.62 -6.34
N VAL A 57 -3.72 -0.70 -7.11
CA VAL A 57 -3.76 -0.89 -8.56
C VAL A 57 -2.94 -2.13 -8.91
N PHE A 58 -3.35 -2.86 -9.95
CA PHE A 58 -2.62 -4.04 -10.41
C PHE A 58 -2.34 -3.97 -11.90
N ASP A 59 -1.35 -4.73 -12.32
CA ASP A 59 -1.04 -4.90 -13.74
C ASP A 59 -0.47 -6.31 -13.99
N THR A 60 -0.55 -6.72 -15.24
CA THR A 60 0.01 -7.97 -15.72
C THR A 60 1.06 -7.66 -16.78
N TRP A 61 2.29 -8.05 -16.52
CA TRP A 61 3.38 -7.96 -17.46
C TRP A 61 3.70 -9.35 -18.03
N VAL A 62 3.91 -9.41 -19.35
CA VAL A 62 4.31 -10.64 -20.03
C VAL A 62 5.80 -10.54 -20.36
N SER A 63 6.59 -11.47 -19.83
CA SER A 63 8.02 -11.53 -20.10
C SER A 63 8.30 -11.91 -21.57
N PRO A 64 9.50 -11.63 -22.09
CA PRO A 64 9.89 -12.07 -23.43
C PRO A 64 9.75 -13.59 -23.67
N GLY A 65 9.82 -14.39 -22.61
CA GLY A 65 9.59 -15.84 -22.65
C GLY A 65 8.13 -16.26 -22.47
N GLY A 66 7.15 -15.32 -22.56
CA GLY A 66 5.72 -15.63 -22.47
C GLY A 66 5.17 -15.84 -21.03
N LYS A 67 5.98 -15.67 -20.00
CA LYS A 67 5.53 -15.81 -18.60
C LYS A 67 4.77 -14.56 -18.16
N GLU A 68 3.52 -14.75 -17.71
CA GLU A 68 2.74 -13.69 -17.07
C GLU A 68 3.19 -13.45 -15.63
N ILE A 69 3.45 -12.18 -15.30
CA ILE A 69 3.74 -11.73 -13.93
C ILE A 69 2.69 -10.71 -13.55
N ARG A 70 1.87 -11.06 -12.57
CA ARG A 70 0.87 -10.15 -11.98
C ARG A 70 1.47 -9.47 -10.77
N SER A 71 1.36 -8.15 -10.73
CA SER A 71 1.82 -7.34 -9.62
C SER A 71 0.74 -6.37 -9.17
N CYS A 72 0.75 -6.00 -7.90
CA CYS A 72 -0.11 -4.94 -7.39
C CYS A 72 0.72 -3.93 -6.58
N GLY A 73 0.23 -2.71 -6.53
CA GLY A 73 0.84 -1.64 -5.76
C GLY A 73 -0.18 -0.96 -4.87
N ILE A 74 0.13 -0.82 -3.59
CA ILE A 74 -0.69 -0.04 -2.64
C ILE A 74 -0.57 1.44 -2.98
N ILE A 75 -1.70 2.15 -2.94
CA ILE A 75 -1.74 3.60 -3.03
C ILE A 75 -1.58 4.17 -1.63
N THR A 76 -0.61 5.08 -1.46
CA THR A 76 -0.37 5.77 -0.20
C THR A 76 -0.78 7.24 -0.31
N THR A 77 -1.18 7.82 0.80
CA THR A 77 -1.48 9.25 0.96
C THR A 77 -0.69 9.82 2.14
N ARG A 78 -0.80 11.11 2.39
CA ARG A 78 -0.25 11.73 3.62
C ARG A 78 -0.81 11.04 4.85
N ALA A 79 -0.02 10.96 5.90
CA ALA A 79 -0.47 10.40 7.18
C ALA A 79 -1.55 11.29 7.83
N ASN A 80 -2.50 10.66 8.53
CA ASN A 80 -3.40 11.35 9.45
C ASN A 80 -2.69 11.67 10.78
N GLU A 81 -3.39 12.29 11.72
CA GLU A 81 -2.83 12.73 13.01
C GLU A 81 -2.32 11.56 13.87
N LEU A 82 -2.91 10.37 13.75
CA LEU A 82 -2.46 9.17 14.48
C LEU A 82 -1.13 8.65 13.92
N VAL A 83 -0.97 8.64 12.60
CA VAL A 83 0.18 8.01 11.92
C VAL A 83 1.34 8.99 11.74
N SER A 84 1.07 10.29 11.60
CA SER A 84 2.09 11.29 11.29
C SER A 84 3.27 11.34 12.28
N PRO A 85 3.12 11.07 13.60
CA PRO A 85 4.27 10.98 14.51
C PRO A 85 5.17 9.75 14.25
N ILE A 86 4.68 8.76 13.49
CA ILE A 86 5.38 7.51 13.20
C ILE A 86 6.02 7.56 11.81
N HIS A 87 5.23 7.96 10.81
CA HIS A 87 5.63 8.04 9.42
C HIS A 87 4.83 9.10 8.67
N GLU A 88 5.42 9.75 7.67
CA GLU A 88 4.77 10.82 6.87
C GLU A 88 3.68 10.34 5.92
N ARG A 89 3.66 9.04 5.62
CA ARG A 89 2.72 8.42 4.68
C ARG A 89 1.97 7.28 5.35
N MET A 90 0.77 6.99 4.82
CA MET A 90 -0.01 5.82 5.19
C MET A 90 -0.71 5.22 3.95
N PRO A 91 -1.08 3.93 3.95
CA PRO A 91 -1.95 3.36 2.94
C PRO A 91 -3.28 4.12 2.90
N VAL A 92 -3.83 4.30 1.70
CA VAL A 92 -5.23 4.73 1.56
C VAL A 92 -6.13 3.57 1.94
N ILE A 93 -6.95 3.74 2.97
CA ILE A 93 -7.96 2.78 3.39
C ILE A 93 -9.29 3.19 2.76
N ILE A 94 -9.89 2.32 1.97
CA ILE A 94 -11.21 2.53 1.40
C ILE A 94 -12.26 2.06 2.40
N SER A 95 -13.18 2.94 2.76
CA SER A 95 -14.29 2.58 3.63
C SER A 95 -15.23 1.55 2.97
N ARG A 96 -15.92 0.72 3.77
CA ARG A 96 -16.84 -0.29 3.23
C ARG A 96 -17.89 0.29 2.26
N PRO A 97 -18.55 1.43 2.57
CA PRO A 97 -19.51 2.03 1.63
C PRO A 97 -18.87 2.47 0.30
N ALA A 98 -17.62 2.91 0.32
CA ALA A 98 -16.92 3.39 -0.88
C ALA A 98 -16.29 2.25 -1.72
N ALA A 99 -16.21 1.03 -1.17
CA ALA A 99 -15.52 -0.09 -1.80
C ALA A 99 -16.12 -0.47 -3.16
N ALA A 100 -17.44 -0.49 -3.27
CA ALA A 100 -18.13 -0.79 -4.52
C ALA A 100 -17.76 0.22 -5.61
N GLY A 101 -17.83 1.52 -5.32
CA GLY A 101 -17.46 2.59 -6.27
C GLY A 101 -15.98 2.56 -6.64
N TRP A 102 -15.09 2.22 -5.70
CA TRP A 102 -13.67 2.05 -6.01
C TRP A 102 -13.41 0.90 -6.97
N LEU A 103 -14.10 -0.23 -6.80
CA LEU A 103 -13.92 -1.44 -7.62
C LEU A 103 -14.69 -1.41 -8.94
N ASP A 104 -15.69 -0.54 -9.08
CA ASP A 104 -16.50 -0.44 -10.28
C ASP A 104 -15.68 0.12 -11.46
N LYS A 105 -15.47 -0.72 -12.47
CA LYS A 105 -14.74 -0.36 -13.69
C LYS A 105 -15.51 0.66 -14.55
N GLY A 106 -16.83 0.79 -14.35
CA GLY A 106 -17.67 1.79 -15.03
C GLY A 106 -17.41 3.20 -14.49
N VAL A 107 -16.97 3.34 -13.25
CA VAL A 107 -16.58 4.64 -12.68
C VAL A 107 -15.20 5.00 -13.23
N GLN A 108 -15.18 5.95 -14.17
CA GLN A 108 -13.95 6.45 -14.80
C GLN A 108 -13.71 7.95 -14.55
N ASP A 109 -14.62 8.60 -13.84
CA ASP A 109 -14.44 9.97 -13.41
C ASP A 109 -13.23 10.07 -12.47
N ARG A 110 -12.20 10.76 -12.96
CA ARG A 110 -10.93 10.91 -12.27
C ARG A 110 -11.08 11.60 -10.92
N ASP A 111 -11.87 12.65 -10.87
CA ASP A 111 -11.98 13.47 -9.66
C ASP A 111 -12.81 12.74 -8.60
N GLN A 112 -13.82 11.99 -9.01
CA GLN A 112 -14.56 11.08 -8.13
C GLN A 112 -13.65 10.00 -7.51
N LEU A 113 -12.79 9.39 -8.32
CA LEU A 113 -11.84 8.38 -7.83
C LEU A 113 -10.78 8.98 -6.92
N LEU A 114 -10.24 10.15 -7.26
CA LEU A 114 -9.25 10.85 -6.43
C LEU A 114 -9.83 11.29 -5.08
N ALA A 115 -11.12 11.64 -5.04
CA ALA A 115 -11.80 12.01 -3.80
C ALA A 115 -11.83 10.87 -2.76
N LEU A 116 -11.69 9.60 -3.20
CA LEU A 116 -11.59 8.45 -2.32
C LEU A 116 -10.19 8.26 -1.71
N LEU A 117 -9.15 8.88 -2.30
CA LEU A 117 -7.75 8.68 -1.91
C LEU A 117 -7.32 9.63 -0.79
N ARG A 118 -8.08 9.67 0.29
CA ARG A 118 -7.83 10.54 1.46
C ARG A 118 -7.26 9.73 2.61
N PRO A 119 -6.60 10.39 3.58
CA PRO A 119 -6.29 9.78 4.86
C PRO A 119 -7.56 9.25 5.53
N TYR A 120 -7.48 8.05 6.10
CA TYR A 120 -8.59 7.49 6.88
C TYR A 120 -8.73 8.25 8.20
N PRO A 121 -9.96 8.41 8.77
CA PRO A 121 -10.17 9.12 10.01
C PRO A 121 -9.34 8.56 11.17
N ALA A 122 -8.57 9.41 11.85
CA ALA A 122 -7.66 8.97 12.90
C ALA A 122 -8.40 8.37 14.10
N GLU A 123 -9.60 8.87 14.40
CA GLU A 123 -10.48 8.41 15.49
C GLU A 123 -10.99 6.98 15.28
N GLU A 124 -11.06 6.51 14.04
CA GLU A 124 -11.44 5.14 13.70
C GLU A 124 -10.26 4.16 13.69
N MET A 125 -9.04 4.67 13.94
CA MET A 125 -7.81 3.87 13.93
C MET A 125 -7.22 3.74 15.33
N ALA A 126 -6.36 2.74 15.51
CA ALA A 126 -5.53 2.54 16.70
C ALA A 126 -4.14 2.07 16.29
N CYS A 127 -3.15 2.35 17.14
CA CYS A 127 -1.80 1.87 16.93
C CYS A 127 -1.20 1.34 18.24
N ARG A 128 -0.31 0.38 18.13
CA ARG A 128 0.42 -0.19 19.27
C ARG A 128 1.83 -0.61 18.85
N ILE A 129 2.77 -0.48 19.76
CA ILE A 129 4.11 -1.04 19.54
C ILE A 129 3.98 -2.56 19.53
N ARG A 130 4.53 -3.18 18.50
CA ARG A 130 4.56 -4.63 18.38
C ARG A 130 5.88 -5.04 17.75
N TYR A 131 6.72 -5.69 18.50
CA TYR A 131 7.88 -6.36 17.91
C TYR A 131 7.36 -7.51 17.07
N PRO A 132 7.60 -7.52 15.75
CA PRO A 132 7.15 -8.61 14.91
C PRO A 132 7.75 -9.91 15.45
N ALA A 133 6.91 -10.91 15.63
CA ALA A 133 7.42 -12.27 15.57
C ALA A 133 8.16 -12.42 14.23
N PRO A 134 9.23 -13.23 14.15
CA PRO A 134 9.93 -13.43 12.89
C PRO A 134 8.92 -13.86 11.84
N LEU A 135 8.59 -12.94 10.92
CA LEU A 135 7.70 -13.25 9.80
C LEU A 135 8.43 -14.26 8.92
N PRO A 136 7.75 -15.29 8.42
CA PRO A 136 8.34 -16.19 7.45
C PRO A 136 8.89 -15.39 6.28
N LYS A 137 10.04 -15.78 5.72
CA LYS A 137 10.75 -15.05 4.65
C LYS A 137 9.87 -14.64 3.46
N ALA A 138 8.76 -15.34 3.22
CA ALA A 138 7.77 -15.03 2.20
C ALA A 138 6.97 -13.73 2.46
N ALA A 139 6.94 -13.21 3.68
CA ALA A 139 6.20 -11.98 4.02
C ALA A 139 6.98 -10.69 3.72
N TYR A 140 8.23 -10.78 3.27
CA TYR A 140 9.09 -9.63 2.93
C TYR A 140 9.08 -9.27 1.44
N MET A 141 8.06 -9.62 0.70
CA MET A 141 8.00 -9.37 -0.76
C MET A 141 7.84 -7.89 -1.17
N PHE A 142 8.01 -6.93 -0.26
CA PHE A 142 7.92 -5.50 -0.57
C PHE A 142 9.18 -4.70 -0.21
N ASP A 143 10.34 -5.34 -0.19
CA ASP A 143 11.60 -4.59 -0.11
C ASP A 143 12.03 -4.13 -1.52
N ASN A 144 11.71 -2.89 -1.85
CA ASN A 144 12.00 -2.25 -3.14
C ASN A 144 13.50 -1.95 -3.35
N ASN A 145 14.41 -2.61 -2.63
CA ASN A 145 15.84 -2.32 -2.75
C ASN A 145 16.70 -3.59 -2.68
N ARG A 146 16.58 -4.48 -3.67
CA ARG A 146 17.65 -5.41 -3.99
C ARG A 146 17.95 -5.39 -5.47
N ASN A 147 18.82 -4.47 -5.82
CA ASN A 147 19.74 -4.64 -6.92
C ASN A 147 20.76 -5.72 -6.48
N THR A 148 20.53 -6.96 -6.78
CA THR A 148 21.56 -8.00 -6.72
C THR A 148 21.96 -8.31 -8.14
N SER A 149 23.02 -7.65 -8.59
CA SER A 149 23.91 -8.21 -9.59
C SER A 149 24.36 -9.59 -9.12
N ALA A 150 23.85 -10.62 -9.77
CA ALA A 150 24.42 -11.96 -9.68
C ALA A 150 25.66 -11.98 -10.56
N GLU A 151 26.84 -11.87 -9.97
CA GLU A 151 28.05 -12.32 -10.62
C GLU A 151 28.06 -13.84 -10.59
N SER A 152 27.94 -14.41 -11.77
CA SER A 152 28.30 -15.77 -12.08
C SER A 152 29.80 -15.91 -11.96
N THR A 153 30.28 -16.81 -11.11
CA THR A 153 31.64 -17.36 -11.21
C THR A 153 31.48 -18.85 -11.42
N GLU A 154 31.82 -19.25 -12.63
CA GLU A 154 32.15 -20.62 -12.99
C GLU A 154 33.49 -21.00 -12.34
N GLU A 155 33.52 -22.14 -11.70
CA GLU A 155 34.61 -23.16 -11.80
C GLU A 155 34.11 -24.48 -11.23
#